data_572b5a07bfc3c03e525ca6e2a51e8c96
#
_entry.id   572b5a07bfc3c03e525ca6e2a51e8c96
#
_cell.length_a   1.000
_cell.length_b   1.000
_cell.length_c   1.000
_cell.angle_alpha   90.00
_cell.angle_beta   90.00
_cell.angle_gamma   90.00
#
_symmetry.space_group_name_H-M   'P 1'
#
loop_
_entity.id
_entity.type
_entity.pdbx_description
1 polymer ?
#
loop_
_entity_poly.entity_id
_entity_poly.type
_entity_poly.pdbx_seq_one_letter_code
_entity_poly.pdbx_strand_id
1 'polypeptide(L)'
;MKRKVLYLLQCVVMIVLSACSEDDLQSLQAAFESNVQEVTMGESVTFKDASIGEPTKWNWHFDGGEPETSVLFSPSVVYNKPGVYSVILSVGRGSNVNEIVKEQYITVNYPSQITANFSADKTTATNEDIISFKDLSKGYPNEWLWSFTPKEGGEIITSTEQNPQMMFSPGIYTVKLVAKNPKASSDKVMVDYITVIDKNAIAADFGAQCRNTYAGGYIHFLDKTLGMVEDWKWTFEGGNPSVSTDQNPVVQYVNPGKYKVTLTVKNSVNSSVKEKEGYVYVISAEKLVLYLPFDGDNKDIGPNQLNPEELIGGTGANVYNAPARFSGESAECRFAAHFQGDKENYSILSIPEEGLKSHYTESEFTVAFWVKTSNMTGKNAIFHQGVGPGATYTDPVPRQSWFRLDTSGKTVVFCVEYKGKAGNWAEYEGKRMDDGEWHHYVCVYQKVDGKRDSYLYIDGEKVIEKKGVIDKVVDNWPYYIGCNYRFTNGAFAPENFLNGYLDDFILYERICLLYTSPSPR
;
A
#
# COMPACT_ATOMS: atom_id res chain seq x y z
N MET A 1 -80.22 9.88 19.42
CA MET A 1 -81.12 9.98 20.59
C MET A 1 -80.25 10.53 21.74
N LYS A 2 -80.50 11.81 22.09
CA LYS A 2 -81.09 12.33 23.32
C LYS A 2 -80.40 11.80 24.57
N ARG A 3 -79.90 12.60 25.52
CA ARG A 3 -80.16 13.96 26.07
C ARG A 3 -79.07 14.29 27.06
N LYS A 4 -78.39 15.40 27.09
CA LYS A 4 -78.62 16.64 27.86
C LYS A 4 -79.14 16.46 29.31
N VAL A 5 -78.37 17.12 30.24
CA VAL A 5 -78.78 18.03 31.30
C VAL A 5 -77.54 18.26 32.20
N LEU A 6 -76.86 19.33 32.38
CA LEU A 6 -77.00 20.73 32.79
C LEU A 6 -77.65 20.91 34.19
N TYR A 7 -76.93 21.53 35.09
CA TYR A 7 -77.29 22.49 36.20
C TYR A 7 -76.24 22.37 37.34
N LEU A 8 -75.84 23.28 38.08
CA LEU A 8 -75.86 24.75 38.22
C LEU A 8 -74.96 25.10 39.42
N LEU A 9 -74.13 26.08 39.25
CA LEU A 9 -73.70 27.14 40.10
C LEU A 9 -74.06 27.16 41.58
N GLN A 10 -73.10 27.22 42.46
CA GLN A 10 -73.19 28.09 43.66
C GLN A 10 -71.76 28.58 44.06
N CYS A 11 -71.56 29.90 43.98
CA CYS A 11 -70.49 30.63 44.53
C CYS A 11 -70.53 30.61 46.05
N VAL A 12 -69.41 30.25 46.69
CA VAL A 12 -69.09 30.72 48.03
C VAL A 12 -67.69 31.34 47.98
N VAL A 13 -67.65 32.62 48.10
CA VAL A 13 -66.46 33.40 48.34
C VAL A 13 -66.04 33.17 49.78
N MET A 14 -64.90 32.54 49.97
CA MET A 14 -64.16 32.60 51.25
C MET A 14 -62.78 33.10 50.97
N ILE A 15 -62.53 34.32 51.36
CA ILE A 15 -61.21 34.93 51.47
C ILE A 15 -60.47 34.15 52.55
N VAL A 16 -59.41 33.44 52.17
CA VAL A 16 -58.39 32.97 53.11
C VAL A 16 -57.08 33.56 52.72
N LEU A 17 -56.50 34.26 53.65
CA LEU A 17 -55.24 34.96 53.65
C LEU A 17 -54.12 34.08 53.07
N SER A 18 -53.34 34.64 52.16
CA SER A 18 -52.10 34.08 51.69
C SER A 18 -51.12 33.88 52.84
N ALA A 19 -50.91 32.67 53.25
CA ALA A 19 -49.65 32.24 53.78
C ALA A 19 -48.74 31.97 52.60
N CYS A 20 -47.61 32.65 52.46
CA CYS A 20 -46.52 32.20 51.64
C CYS A 20 -46.19 30.77 52.05
N SER A 21 -46.60 29.81 51.22
CA SER A 21 -45.99 28.50 51.29
C SER A 21 -44.56 28.65 50.78
N GLU A 22 -43.61 28.37 51.68
CA GLU A 22 -42.27 28.00 51.24
C GLU A 22 -42.39 27.10 50.01
N ASP A 23 -41.64 27.43 48.97
CA ASP A 23 -41.54 26.64 47.75
C ASP A 23 -41.53 25.16 48.11
N ASP A 24 -42.52 24.42 47.64
CA ASP A 24 -42.61 22.98 47.78
C ASP A 24 -41.55 22.37 46.82
N LEU A 25 -40.30 22.70 47.11
CA LEU A 25 -39.16 22.16 46.39
C LEU A 25 -39.15 20.65 46.63
N GLN A 26 -39.44 19.93 45.63
CA GLN A 26 -39.44 18.47 45.62
C GLN A 26 -38.15 17.97 46.31
N SER A 27 -38.27 17.00 47.20
CA SER A 27 -37.14 16.48 47.97
C SER A 27 -36.08 15.96 46.99
N LEU A 28 -34.83 16.28 47.28
CA LEU A 28 -33.70 15.85 46.45
C LEU A 28 -33.63 14.32 46.44
N GLN A 29 -33.72 13.72 45.26
CA GLN A 29 -33.60 12.28 45.08
C GLN A 29 -32.69 12.00 43.90
N ALA A 30 -31.57 11.32 44.14
CA ALA A 30 -30.60 10.95 43.15
C ALA A 30 -31.17 9.88 42.20
N ALA A 31 -31.01 10.10 40.94
CA ALA A 31 -31.31 9.14 39.88
C ALA A 31 -30.42 9.39 38.66
N PHE A 32 -30.14 8.38 37.91
CA PHE A 32 -29.39 8.53 36.64
C PHE A 32 -29.71 7.45 35.65
N GLU A 33 -29.36 7.72 34.40
CA GLU A 33 -29.45 6.80 33.29
C GLU A 33 -28.11 6.73 32.56
N SER A 34 -27.90 5.65 31.83
CA SER A 34 -26.82 5.52 30.87
C SER A 34 -27.38 5.26 29.46
N ASN A 35 -26.66 5.68 28.46
CA ASN A 35 -27.01 5.38 27.06
C ASN A 35 -27.03 3.87 26.78
N VAL A 36 -26.17 3.12 27.47
CA VAL A 36 -26.06 1.64 27.40
C VAL A 36 -25.62 1.10 28.75
N GLN A 37 -25.94 -0.16 29.04
CA GLN A 37 -25.47 -0.88 30.25
C GLN A 37 -24.51 -2.02 29.89
N GLU A 38 -24.39 -2.34 28.61
CA GLU A 38 -23.47 -3.36 28.13
C GLU A 38 -22.60 -2.76 27.01
N VAL A 39 -21.29 -2.84 27.18
CA VAL A 39 -20.30 -2.31 26.25
C VAL A 39 -19.15 -3.27 26.06
N THR A 40 -18.37 -3.02 25.01
CA THR A 40 -17.10 -3.69 24.78
C THR A 40 -15.95 -2.88 25.39
N MET A 41 -14.92 -3.54 25.86
CA MET A 41 -13.70 -2.89 26.33
C MET A 41 -13.23 -1.77 25.39
N GLY A 42 -12.90 -0.61 25.97
CA GLY A 42 -12.44 0.56 25.23
C GLY A 42 -13.55 1.43 24.67
N GLU A 43 -14.81 1.00 24.73
CA GLU A 43 -15.96 1.83 24.38
C GLU A 43 -16.38 2.73 25.54
N SER A 44 -17.03 3.84 25.21
CA SER A 44 -17.48 4.82 26.18
C SER A 44 -18.95 4.66 26.53
N VAL A 45 -19.27 4.82 27.80
CA VAL A 45 -20.65 4.94 28.30
C VAL A 45 -20.87 6.39 28.68
N THR A 46 -21.98 6.97 28.24
CA THR A 46 -22.41 8.31 28.64
C THR A 46 -23.51 8.18 29.67
N PHE A 47 -23.29 8.80 30.81
CA PHE A 47 -24.24 8.89 31.90
C PHE A 47 -24.97 10.23 31.85
N LYS A 48 -26.17 10.27 32.36
CA LYS A 48 -26.98 11.46 32.43
C LYS A 48 -27.71 11.47 33.76
N ASP A 49 -27.62 12.60 34.45
CA ASP A 49 -28.43 12.83 35.62
C ASP A 49 -29.93 12.82 35.29
N ALA A 50 -30.70 12.11 36.11
CA ALA A 50 -32.15 12.01 36.05
C ALA A 50 -32.76 12.30 37.44
N SER A 51 -31.98 12.93 38.32
CA SER A 51 -32.39 13.26 39.68
C SER A 51 -33.53 14.27 39.71
N ILE A 52 -34.37 14.16 40.71
CA ILE A 52 -35.41 15.15 40.97
C ILE A 52 -35.03 16.04 42.16
N GLY A 53 -35.67 17.21 42.25
CA GLY A 53 -35.37 18.19 43.30
C GLY A 53 -34.26 19.17 42.93
N GLU A 54 -34.00 19.38 41.64
CA GLU A 54 -33.11 20.41 41.08
C GLU A 54 -31.70 20.41 41.68
N PRO A 55 -30.92 19.34 41.53
CA PRO A 55 -29.55 19.32 42.03
C PRO A 55 -28.69 20.39 41.32
N THR A 56 -27.75 20.95 42.06
CA THR A 56 -26.79 21.96 41.58
C THR A 56 -25.35 21.46 41.61
N LYS A 57 -25.15 20.28 42.17
CA LYS A 57 -23.83 19.64 42.28
C LYS A 57 -23.97 18.15 42.01
N TRP A 58 -23.01 17.59 41.31
CA TRP A 58 -22.90 16.17 40.99
C TRP A 58 -21.54 15.67 41.46
N ASN A 59 -21.49 14.49 41.98
CA ASN A 59 -20.28 13.75 42.25
C ASN A 59 -20.52 12.30 41.89
N TRP A 60 -19.88 11.92 40.80
CA TRP A 60 -19.95 10.56 40.26
C TRP A 60 -18.73 9.77 40.70
N HIS A 61 -18.95 8.49 40.94
CA HIS A 61 -17.88 7.50 41.04
C HIS A 61 -18.20 6.30 40.16
N PHE A 62 -17.22 5.91 39.34
CA PHE A 62 -17.35 4.86 38.37
C PHE A 62 -16.32 3.78 38.64
N ASP A 63 -16.72 2.67 39.30
CA ASP A 63 -15.83 1.55 39.55
C ASP A 63 -15.20 1.09 38.22
N GLY A 64 -13.88 1.03 38.16
CA GLY A 64 -13.13 0.58 36.98
C GLY A 64 -13.27 1.46 35.73
N GLY A 65 -13.93 2.60 35.83
CA GLY A 65 -14.10 3.54 34.72
C GLY A 65 -12.96 4.57 34.62
N GLU A 66 -12.80 5.17 33.47
CA GLU A 66 -11.83 6.25 33.23
C GLU A 66 -12.53 7.42 32.51
N PRO A 67 -12.66 8.58 33.17
CA PRO A 67 -12.23 8.88 34.53
C PRO A 67 -13.03 8.13 35.59
N GLU A 68 -12.41 7.82 36.74
CA GLU A 68 -13.05 7.14 37.89
C GLU A 68 -14.08 8.04 38.61
N THR A 69 -13.94 9.34 38.52
CA THR A 69 -14.85 10.32 39.11
C THR A 69 -15.19 11.45 38.15
N SER A 70 -16.36 12.07 38.33
CA SER A 70 -16.75 13.25 37.55
C SER A 70 -17.70 14.14 38.34
N VAL A 71 -17.71 15.44 38.02
CA VAL A 71 -18.65 16.44 38.56
C VAL A 71 -19.57 16.99 37.46
N LEU A 72 -19.56 16.44 36.30
CA LEU A 72 -20.36 16.88 35.16
C LEU A 72 -21.80 16.37 35.27
N PHE A 73 -22.73 17.12 34.73
CA PHE A 73 -24.13 16.69 34.60
C PHE A 73 -24.29 15.43 33.72
N SER A 74 -23.47 15.33 32.67
CA SER A 74 -23.51 14.19 31.75
C SER A 74 -22.09 13.75 31.42
N PRO A 75 -21.44 12.94 32.26
CA PRO A 75 -20.09 12.43 32.01
C PRO A 75 -20.05 11.30 30.99
N SER A 76 -18.93 11.19 30.33
CA SER A 76 -18.59 10.04 29.47
C SER A 76 -17.40 9.30 30.07
N VAL A 77 -17.49 7.99 30.17
CA VAL A 77 -16.53 7.13 30.86
C VAL A 77 -16.16 5.96 29.98
N VAL A 78 -14.88 5.65 29.87
CA VAL A 78 -14.36 4.49 29.14
C VAL A 78 -14.02 3.38 30.15
N TYR A 79 -14.37 2.15 29.82
CA TYR A 79 -14.02 0.97 30.60
C TYR A 79 -12.99 0.12 29.86
N ASN A 80 -11.78 0.06 30.42
CA ASN A 80 -10.64 -0.60 29.78
C ASN A 80 -10.39 -2.04 30.27
N LYS A 81 -11.24 -2.57 31.14
CA LYS A 81 -11.15 -3.95 31.62
C LYS A 81 -12.53 -4.60 31.59
N PRO A 82 -12.62 -5.88 31.21
CA PRO A 82 -13.89 -6.60 31.26
C PRO A 82 -14.30 -6.83 32.71
N GLY A 83 -15.57 -6.82 32.96
CA GLY A 83 -16.11 -6.99 34.31
C GLY A 83 -17.52 -6.44 34.41
N VAL A 84 -18.01 -6.44 35.65
CA VAL A 84 -19.30 -5.85 36.00
C VAL A 84 -19.03 -4.79 37.06
N TYR A 85 -19.49 -3.59 36.81
CA TYR A 85 -19.11 -2.40 37.56
C TYR A 85 -20.31 -1.66 38.13
N SER A 86 -20.13 -1.14 39.32
CA SER A 86 -21.11 -0.30 39.99
C SER A 86 -20.89 1.17 39.64
N VAL A 87 -21.94 1.95 39.76
CA VAL A 87 -21.91 3.38 39.51
C VAL A 87 -22.61 4.08 40.66
N ILE A 88 -21.99 5.11 41.21
CA ILE A 88 -22.50 5.91 42.29
C ILE A 88 -22.71 7.34 41.79
N LEU A 89 -23.84 7.91 42.07
CA LEU A 89 -24.12 9.33 41.91
C LEU A 89 -24.55 9.93 43.22
N SER A 90 -23.80 10.89 43.69
CA SER A 90 -24.20 11.77 44.80
C SER A 90 -24.54 13.15 44.25
N VAL A 91 -25.73 13.62 44.48
CA VAL A 91 -26.22 14.93 44.05
C VAL A 91 -26.44 15.85 45.25
N GLY A 92 -26.18 17.12 45.05
CA GLY A 92 -26.30 18.13 46.12
C GLY A 92 -27.07 19.36 45.70
N ARG A 93 -27.83 19.93 46.67
CA ARG A 93 -28.48 21.23 46.56
C ARG A 93 -28.40 21.94 47.94
N GLY A 94 -27.59 23.00 48.00
CA GLY A 94 -27.25 23.65 49.28
C GLY A 94 -26.54 22.68 50.23
N SER A 95 -27.12 22.43 51.41
CA SER A 95 -26.64 21.45 52.38
C SER A 95 -27.24 20.05 52.20
N ASN A 96 -28.24 19.90 51.35
CA ASN A 96 -28.90 18.62 51.13
C ASN A 96 -28.08 17.80 50.12
N VAL A 97 -27.86 16.55 50.48
CA VAL A 97 -27.17 15.56 49.61
C VAL A 97 -28.01 14.30 49.56
N ASN A 98 -28.10 13.71 48.41
CA ASN A 98 -28.71 12.40 48.22
C ASN A 98 -27.84 11.57 47.30
N GLU A 99 -27.80 10.28 47.53
CA GLU A 99 -26.94 9.36 46.81
C GLU A 99 -27.71 8.15 46.31
N ILE A 100 -27.32 7.67 45.14
CA ILE A 100 -27.79 6.40 44.59
C ILE A 100 -26.60 5.55 44.17
N VAL A 101 -26.64 4.30 44.54
CA VAL A 101 -25.69 3.28 44.11
C VAL A 101 -26.46 2.31 43.20
N LYS A 102 -25.97 2.13 41.98
CA LYS A 102 -26.44 1.04 41.11
C LYS A 102 -25.35 -0.01 41.04
N GLU A 103 -25.57 -1.06 41.83
CA GLU A 103 -24.68 -2.21 41.85
C GLU A 103 -24.75 -2.96 40.53
N GLN A 104 -23.60 -3.47 40.04
CA GLN A 104 -23.50 -4.29 38.82
C GLN A 104 -24.19 -3.66 37.60
N TYR A 105 -24.08 -2.33 37.47
CA TYR A 105 -24.88 -1.59 36.51
C TYR A 105 -24.29 -1.59 35.10
N ILE A 106 -22.96 -1.61 34.97
CA ILE A 106 -22.29 -1.66 33.67
C ILE A 106 -21.60 -3.01 33.50
N THR A 107 -21.96 -3.71 32.43
CA THR A 107 -21.28 -4.93 32.01
C THR A 107 -20.32 -4.62 30.87
N VAL A 108 -19.06 -4.90 31.06
CA VAL A 108 -18.02 -4.72 30.06
C VAL A 108 -17.55 -6.06 29.53
N ASN A 109 -17.75 -6.28 28.26
CA ASN A 109 -17.42 -7.53 27.59
C ASN A 109 -16.06 -7.47 26.90
N TYR A 110 -15.45 -8.61 26.71
CA TYR A 110 -14.38 -8.73 25.72
C TYR A 110 -14.93 -8.51 24.32
N PRO A 111 -14.14 -7.93 23.40
CA PRO A 111 -14.49 -7.89 21.98
C PRO A 111 -14.79 -9.29 21.44
N SER A 112 -15.82 -9.39 20.60
CA SER A 112 -16.19 -10.64 19.92
C SER A 112 -15.32 -10.94 18.70
N GLN A 113 -14.34 -10.08 18.40
CA GLN A 113 -13.40 -10.26 17.30
C GLN A 113 -11.97 -10.03 17.77
N ILE A 114 -11.10 -10.92 17.35
CA ILE A 114 -9.65 -10.79 17.47
C ILE A 114 -9.06 -10.84 16.06
N THR A 115 -8.04 -10.06 15.83
CA THR A 115 -7.18 -10.19 14.64
C THR A 115 -5.77 -10.47 15.12
N ALA A 116 -5.34 -11.72 15.03
CA ALA A 116 -4.00 -12.12 15.39
C ALA A 116 -2.97 -11.53 14.43
N ASN A 117 -1.93 -10.94 14.96
CA ASN A 117 -0.79 -10.45 14.20
C ASN A 117 0.46 -10.40 15.10
N PHE A 118 1.64 -10.49 14.49
CA PHE A 118 2.89 -10.45 15.21
C PHE A 118 4.06 -10.00 14.33
N SER A 119 5.17 -9.72 14.98
CA SER A 119 6.46 -9.50 14.35
C SER A 119 7.57 -10.18 15.15
N ALA A 120 8.72 -10.39 14.54
CA ALA A 120 9.97 -10.70 15.20
C ALA A 120 10.94 -9.54 15.04
N ASP A 121 11.88 -9.39 15.98
CA ASP A 121 12.96 -8.39 15.91
C ASP A 121 13.96 -8.70 14.77
N LYS A 122 14.11 -9.98 14.46
CA LYS A 122 14.90 -10.50 13.34
C LYS A 122 14.25 -11.79 12.81
N THR A 123 14.35 -12.02 11.51
CA THR A 123 13.87 -13.24 10.85
C THR A 123 15.00 -14.17 10.44
N THR A 124 16.24 -13.70 10.56
CA THR A 124 17.45 -14.48 10.34
C THR A 124 18.34 -14.34 11.56
N ALA A 125 18.83 -15.46 12.08
CA ALA A 125 19.59 -15.53 13.30
C ALA A 125 20.55 -16.74 13.30
N THR A 126 21.46 -16.76 14.25
CA THR A 126 22.25 -17.96 14.56
C THR A 126 21.58 -18.78 15.68
N ASN A 127 22.02 -20.01 15.85
CA ASN A 127 21.57 -20.86 16.95
C ASN A 127 21.97 -20.36 18.36
N GLU A 128 22.75 -19.30 18.46
CA GLU A 128 23.10 -18.62 19.72
C GLU A 128 22.32 -17.31 19.93
N ASP A 129 21.59 -16.87 18.92
CA ASP A 129 20.79 -15.65 19.00
C ASP A 129 19.44 -15.89 19.69
N ILE A 130 19.06 -14.92 20.51
CA ILE A 130 17.69 -14.82 21.00
C ILE A 130 16.89 -14.02 19.97
N ILE A 131 15.75 -14.56 19.58
CA ILE A 131 14.77 -13.89 18.73
C ILE A 131 13.60 -13.48 19.60
N SER A 132 13.27 -12.20 19.58
CA SER A 132 12.16 -11.63 20.36
C SER A 132 10.93 -11.46 19.47
N PHE A 133 9.85 -12.12 19.85
CA PHE A 133 8.58 -11.99 19.17
C PHE A 133 7.70 -10.96 19.90
N LYS A 134 6.93 -10.20 19.11
CA LYS A 134 6.03 -9.20 19.63
C LYS A 134 4.62 -9.48 19.14
N ASP A 135 3.68 -9.61 20.06
CA ASP A 135 2.26 -9.62 19.78
C ASP A 135 1.80 -8.24 19.26
N LEU A 136 1.13 -8.26 18.12
CA LEU A 136 0.51 -7.09 17.47
C LEU A 136 -0.98 -7.32 17.24
N SER A 137 -1.56 -8.29 17.95
CA SER A 137 -2.96 -8.65 17.81
C SER A 137 -3.88 -7.53 18.29
N LYS A 138 -5.02 -7.41 17.63
CA LYS A 138 -6.09 -6.47 18.01
C LYS A 138 -7.26 -7.25 18.61
N GLY A 139 -8.08 -6.57 19.41
CA GLY A 139 -9.27 -7.17 20.03
C GLY A 139 -9.02 -7.66 21.46
N TYR A 140 -7.98 -7.17 22.12
CA TYR A 140 -7.66 -7.41 23.53
C TYR A 140 -7.55 -8.91 23.86
N PRO A 141 -6.65 -9.66 23.23
CA PRO A 141 -6.36 -11.01 23.65
C PRO A 141 -5.75 -11.01 25.06
N ASN A 142 -6.02 -12.06 25.81
CA ASN A 142 -5.45 -12.31 27.13
C ASN A 142 -4.84 -13.70 27.27
N GLU A 143 -4.87 -14.47 26.19
CA GLU A 143 -4.21 -15.75 26.05
C GLU A 143 -3.52 -15.84 24.70
N TRP A 144 -2.30 -16.39 24.71
CA TRP A 144 -1.47 -16.57 23.51
C TRP A 144 -0.99 -18.01 23.46
N LEU A 145 -0.93 -18.56 22.27
CA LEU A 145 -0.25 -19.82 22.00
C LEU A 145 0.57 -19.64 20.72
N TRP A 146 1.85 -19.56 20.91
CA TRP A 146 2.83 -19.60 19.83
C TRP A 146 3.20 -21.02 19.51
N SER A 147 3.42 -21.30 18.22
CA SER A 147 3.92 -22.57 17.72
C SER A 147 4.99 -22.28 16.67
N PHE A 148 6.16 -22.84 16.87
CA PHE A 148 7.31 -22.72 15.99
C PHE A 148 7.57 -24.10 15.41
N THR A 149 7.20 -24.29 14.14
CA THR A 149 7.24 -25.58 13.45
C THR A 149 8.45 -25.64 12.53
N PRO A 150 9.40 -26.55 12.76
CA PRO A 150 10.53 -26.74 11.85
C PRO A 150 10.06 -27.25 10.49
N LYS A 151 10.61 -26.68 9.41
CA LYS A 151 10.26 -27.06 8.03
C LYS A 151 10.63 -28.50 7.69
N GLU A 152 11.79 -28.94 8.14
CA GLU A 152 12.31 -30.29 7.86
C GLU A 152 11.71 -31.36 8.80
N GLY A 153 10.70 -30.99 9.59
CA GLY A 153 10.13 -31.88 10.60
C GLY A 153 10.87 -31.79 11.93
N GLY A 154 10.30 -32.40 12.97
CA GLY A 154 10.83 -32.35 14.31
C GLY A 154 9.79 -31.91 15.34
N GLU A 155 10.23 -31.66 16.57
CA GLU A 155 9.37 -31.22 17.67
C GLU A 155 8.91 -29.78 17.46
N ILE A 156 7.60 -29.53 17.62
CA ILE A 156 7.04 -28.20 17.60
C ILE A 156 7.34 -27.51 18.92
N ILE A 157 8.05 -26.39 18.86
CA ILE A 157 8.31 -25.57 20.04
C ILE A 157 7.10 -24.66 20.27
N THR A 158 6.69 -24.52 21.51
CA THR A 158 5.53 -23.66 21.87
C THR A 158 5.86 -22.70 22.99
N SER A 159 5.12 -21.57 23.03
CA SER A 159 5.13 -20.63 24.15
C SER A 159 3.73 -20.05 24.37
N THR A 160 3.42 -19.73 25.63
CA THR A 160 2.17 -19.05 26.02
C THR A 160 2.41 -17.61 26.47
N GLU A 161 3.63 -17.13 26.41
CA GLU A 161 3.96 -15.73 26.72
C GLU A 161 3.40 -14.81 25.64
N GLN A 162 3.00 -13.61 26.02
CA GLN A 162 2.54 -12.61 25.06
C GLN A 162 3.67 -12.25 24.06
N ASN A 163 4.87 -12.04 24.57
CA ASN A 163 6.03 -11.63 23.78
C ASN A 163 7.22 -12.57 24.09
N PRO A 164 7.25 -13.79 23.52
CA PRO A 164 8.27 -14.75 23.85
C PRO A 164 9.64 -14.37 23.29
N GLN A 165 10.66 -14.75 24.01
CA GLN A 165 12.05 -14.73 23.60
C GLN A 165 12.54 -16.16 23.40
N MET A 166 12.98 -16.49 22.21
CA MET A 166 13.25 -17.86 21.81
C MET A 166 14.66 -18.01 21.24
N MET A 167 15.28 -19.12 21.55
CA MET A 167 16.46 -19.65 20.84
C MET A 167 16.04 -20.89 20.07
N PHE A 168 16.59 -21.07 18.88
CA PHE A 168 16.24 -22.18 18.01
C PHE A 168 17.48 -22.95 17.55
N SER A 169 17.31 -24.24 17.33
CA SER A 169 18.28 -25.02 16.57
C SER A 169 18.33 -24.55 15.11
N PRO A 170 19.43 -24.79 14.40
CA PRO A 170 19.52 -24.44 12.97
C PRO A 170 18.36 -25.04 12.18
N GLY A 171 17.76 -24.24 11.31
CA GLY A 171 16.60 -24.65 10.51
C GLY A 171 15.72 -23.48 10.10
N ILE A 172 14.71 -23.77 9.32
CA ILE A 172 13.68 -22.82 8.90
C ILE A 172 12.41 -23.13 9.67
N TYR A 173 11.76 -22.10 10.20
CA TYR A 173 10.59 -22.27 11.05
C TYR A 173 9.39 -21.49 10.52
N THR A 174 8.26 -22.18 10.44
CA THR A 174 6.96 -21.56 10.32
C THR A 174 6.50 -21.13 11.71
N VAL A 175 6.06 -19.90 11.84
CA VAL A 175 5.57 -19.34 13.10
C VAL A 175 4.07 -19.15 13.04
N LYS A 176 3.38 -19.69 14.05
CA LYS A 176 1.95 -19.47 14.23
C LYS A 176 1.70 -18.85 15.60
N LEU A 177 0.92 -17.80 15.64
CA LEU A 177 0.32 -17.25 16.84
C LEU A 177 -1.18 -17.52 16.84
N VAL A 178 -1.69 -18.09 17.92
CA VAL A 178 -3.12 -18.10 18.25
C VAL A 178 -3.32 -17.12 19.40
N ALA A 179 -4.12 -16.11 19.18
CA ALA A 179 -4.50 -15.12 20.18
C ALA A 179 -5.98 -15.27 20.54
N LYS A 180 -6.30 -15.29 21.84
CA LYS A 180 -7.66 -15.54 22.35
C LYS A 180 -8.05 -14.56 23.42
N ASN A 181 -9.35 -14.36 23.55
CA ASN A 181 -10.02 -13.87 24.74
C ASN A 181 -11.24 -14.79 25.02
N PRO A 182 -11.99 -14.64 26.10
CA PRO A 182 -13.16 -15.49 26.41
C PRO A 182 -14.27 -15.49 25.36
N LYS A 183 -14.27 -14.57 24.42
CA LYS A 183 -15.32 -14.39 23.39
C LYS A 183 -14.87 -14.77 21.99
N ALA A 184 -13.57 -14.74 21.70
CA ALA A 184 -13.04 -14.90 20.35
C ALA A 184 -11.65 -15.53 20.33
N SER A 185 -11.31 -16.12 19.19
CA SER A 185 -9.97 -16.63 18.88
C SER A 185 -9.64 -16.31 17.43
N SER A 186 -8.40 -16.00 17.17
CA SER A 186 -7.85 -15.81 15.82
C SER A 186 -6.44 -16.37 15.75
N ASP A 187 -6.01 -16.75 14.56
CA ASP A 187 -4.64 -17.18 14.34
C ASP A 187 -3.99 -16.42 13.16
N LYS A 188 -2.67 -16.32 13.25
CA LYS A 188 -1.79 -15.80 12.20
C LYS A 188 -0.69 -16.80 11.97
N VAL A 189 -0.46 -17.18 10.71
CA VAL A 189 0.65 -18.06 10.32
C VAL A 189 1.56 -17.30 9.37
N MET A 190 2.86 -17.38 9.61
CA MET A 190 3.90 -16.94 8.69
C MET A 190 4.77 -18.14 8.35
N VAL A 191 4.65 -18.62 7.12
CA VAL A 191 5.38 -19.79 6.62
C VAL A 191 6.82 -19.40 6.36
N ASP A 192 7.76 -20.26 6.76
CA ASP A 192 9.21 -20.08 6.56
C ASP A 192 9.73 -18.72 7.08
N TYR A 193 9.15 -18.28 8.20
CA TYR A 193 9.35 -16.92 8.71
C TYR A 193 10.69 -16.69 9.41
N ILE A 194 11.20 -17.71 10.10
CA ILE A 194 12.47 -17.64 10.82
C ILE A 194 13.46 -18.59 10.17
N THR A 195 14.65 -18.08 9.88
CA THR A 195 15.79 -18.89 9.43
C THR A 195 16.89 -18.82 10.47
N VAL A 196 17.26 -19.95 11.02
CA VAL A 196 18.34 -20.08 12.01
C VAL A 196 19.45 -20.95 11.45
N ILE A 197 20.66 -20.44 11.51
CA ILE A 197 21.85 -21.13 11.02
C ILE A 197 22.75 -21.53 12.18
N ASP A 198 23.54 -22.56 11.96
CA ASP A 198 24.64 -22.84 12.88
C ASP A 198 25.61 -21.67 12.88
N LYS A 199 26.02 -21.19 14.05
CA LYS A 199 27.00 -20.10 14.21
C LYS A 199 28.26 -20.29 13.38
N ASN A 200 28.68 -21.52 13.25
CA ASN A 200 29.89 -21.86 12.48
C ASN A 200 29.57 -22.16 11.02
N ALA A 201 28.31 -22.38 10.66
CA ALA A 201 27.93 -22.54 9.27
C ALA A 201 27.76 -21.17 8.62
N ILE A 202 28.31 -21.03 7.43
CA ILE A 202 28.11 -19.88 6.58
C ILE A 202 27.50 -20.34 5.25
N ALA A 203 26.48 -19.63 4.81
CA ALA A 203 25.87 -19.82 3.50
C ALA A 203 25.84 -18.51 2.76
N ALA A 204 26.71 -18.37 1.78
CA ALA A 204 26.77 -17.17 0.96
C ALA A 204 25.45 -16.95 0.24
N ASP A 205 24.86 -15.78 0.38
CA ASP A 205 23.83 -15.25 -0.49
C ASP A 205 23.94 -13.73 -0.56
N PHE A 206 23.38 -13.16 -1.63
CA PHE A 206 23.43 -11.72 -1.84
C PHE A 206 22.26 -11.22 -2.64
N GLY A 207 22.05 -9.90 -2.56
CA GLY A 207 21.09 -9.15 -3.32
C GLY A 207 21.66 -7.87 -3.91
N ALA A 208 20.79 -7.08 -4.49
CA ALA A 208 21.07 -5.71 -4.88
C ALA A 208 19.82 -4.87 -4.66
N GLN A 209 19.94 -3.57 -4.45
CA GLN A 209 18.78 -2.66 -4.37
C GLN A 209 17.99 -2.69 -5.68
N CYS A 210 18.71 -2.72 -6.79
CA CYS A 210 18.19 -2.92 -8.14
C CYS A 210 19.23 -3.71 -8.93
N ARG A 211 18.82 -4.67 -9.74
CA ARG A 211 19.70 -5.46 -10.60
C ARG A 211 19.87 -4.86 -11.99
N ASN A 212 19.02 -3.89 -12.30
CA ASN A 212 18.94 -3.24 -13.59
C ASN A 212 19.55 -1.85 -13.48
N THR A 213 20.34 -1.47 -14.47
CA THR A 213 20.87 -0.11 -14.59
C THR A 213 21.16 0.20 -16.06
N TYR A 214 21.64 1.38 -16.34
CA TYR A 214 22.11 1.78 -17.68
C TYR A 214 23.65 1.85 -17.72
N ALA A 215 24.22 1.85 -18.92
CA ALA A 215 25.66 1.95 -19.10
C ALA A 215 26.22 3.28 -18.53
N GLY A 216 27.04 3.17 -17.49
CA GLY A 216 27.52 4.27 -16.68
C GLY A 216 26.85 4.37 -15.29
N GLY A 217 25.75 3.66 -15.07
CA GLY A 217 25.04 3.60 -13.80
C GLY A 217 25.68 2.67 -12.78
N TYR A 218 25.15 2.71 -11.57
CA TYR A 218 25.67 1.99 -10.40
C TYR A 218 24.68 0.96 -9.91
N ILE A 219 25.19 -0.15 -9.36
CA ILE A 219 24.44 -1.18 -8.63
C ILE A 219 24.97 -1.23 -7.20
N HIS A 220 24.06 -1.17 -6.23
CA HIS A 220 24.32 -1.34 -4.81
C HIS A 220 24.04 -2.77 -4.41
N PHE A 221 25.08 -3.53 -4.13
CA PHE A 221 24.96 -4.91 -3.69
C PHE A 221 24.74 -4.99 -2.19
N LEU A 222 24.04 -6.04 -1.77
CA LEU A 222 23.69 -6.31 -0.39
C LEU A 222 24.09 -7.72 -0.04
N ASP A 223 24.94 -7.88 0.97
CA ASP A 223 25.23 -9.17 1.57
C ASP A 223 23.96 -9.70 2.27
N LYS A 224 23.60 -10.94 1.97
CA LYS A 224 22.51 -11.69 2.60
C LYS A 224 22.98 -13.04 3.11
N THR A 225 24.28 -13.13 3.30
CA THR A 225 24.91 -14.33 3.83
C THR A 225 24.35 -14.69 5.18
N LEU A 226 24.04 -15.95 5.34
CA LEU A 226 23.66 -16.52 6.62
C LEU A 226 24.92 -16.98 7.34
N GLY A 227 25.07 -16.62 8.60
CA GLY A 227 26.19 -16.94 9.45
C GLY A 227 27.10 -15.77 9.77
N MET A 228 28.06 -16.02 10.65
CA MET A 228 29.06 -15.03 11.02
C MET A 228 30.17 -15.01 10.00
N VAL A 229 30.24 -13.94 9.23
CA VAL A 229 31.25 -13.71 8.19
C VAL A 229 32.34 -12.80 8.74
N GLU A 230 33.58 -13.13 8.46
CA GLU A 230 34.77 -12.35 8.79
C GLU A 230 35.35 -11.66 7.55
N ASP A 231 35.25 -12.33 6.37
CA ASP A 231 35.80 -11.86 5.12
C ASP A 231 34.79 -11.98 3.98
N TRP A 232 34.69 -10.94 3.16
CA TRP A 232 33.95 -10.89 1.90
C TRP A 232 34.90 -10.79 0.73
N LYS A 233 34.61 -11.47 -0.34
CA LYS A 233 35.26 -11.32 -1.64
C LYS A 233 34.21 -11.38 -2.73
N TRP A 234 33.92 -10.24 -3.29
CA TRP A 234 33.06 -10.10 -4.44
C TRP A 234 33.85 -10.15 -5.75
N THR A 235 33.24 -10.68 -6.79
CA THR A 235 33.74 -10.60 -8.18
C THR A 235 32.58 -10.19 -9.07
N PHE A 236 32.80 -9.12 -9.85
CA PHE A 236 31.80 -8.51 -10.73
C PHE A 236 32.31 -8.57 -12.18
N GLU A 237 31.73 -9.48 -12.98
CA GLU A 237 32.00 -9.49 -14.41
C GLU A 237 31.56 -8.15 -15.02
N GLY A 238 32.42 -7.49 -15.80
CA GLY A 238 32.13 -6.20 -16.44
C GLY A 238 31.96 -5.01 -15.49
N GLY A 239 32.06 -5.21 -14.19
CA GLY A 239 31.92 -4.17 -13.18
C GLY A 239 33.21 -3.39 -12.88
N ASN A 240 33.05 -2.19 -12.38
CA ASN A 240 34.13 -1.35 -11.88
C ASN A 240 33.79 -0.80 -10.48
N PRO A 241 34.46 -1.25 -9.39
CA PRO A 241 35.57 -2.22 -9.40
C PRO A 241 35.11 -3.63 -9.81
N SER A 242 35.99 -4.43 -10.40
CA SER A 242 35.71 -5.83 -10.77
C SER A 242 35.78 -6.79 -9.59
N VAL A 243 36.35 -6.34 -8.46
CA VAL A 243 36.40 -7.06 -7.18
C VAL A 243 36.23 -6.08 -6.03
N SER A 244 35.60 -6.55 -4.93
CA SER A 244 35.53 -5.78 -3.66
C SER A 244 35.63 -6.71 -2.46
N THR A 245 36.05 -6.16 -1.33
CA THR A 245 36.04 -6.80 -0.01
C THR A 245 35.02 -6.14 0.94
N ASP A 246 34.34 -5.11 0.49
CA ASP A 246 33.27 -4.47 1.28
C ASP A 246 32.11 -5.42 1.45
N GLN A 247 31.42 -5.36 2.59
CA GLN A 247 30.23 -6.16 2.82
C GLN A 247 29.12 -5.83 1.80
N ASN A 248 28.90 -4.54 1.55
CA ASN A 248 27.85 -4.05 0.65
C ASN A 248 28.47 -3.10 -0.40
N PRO A 249 29.10 -3.61 -1.45
CA PRO A 249 29.80 -2.80 -2.42
C PRO A 249 28.89 -2.07 -3.39
N VAL A 250 29.40 -0.98 -3.94
CA VAL A 250 28.77 -0.23 -5.04
C VAL A 250 29.65 -0.37 -6.28
N VAL A 251 29.05 -0.80 -7.39
CA VAL A 251 29.77 -1.14 -8.62
C VAL A 251 29.15 -0.43 -9.81
N GLN A 252 30.00 0.22 -10.60
CA GLN A 252 29.61 0.85 -11.85
C GLN A 252 29.72 -0.14 -13.02
N TYR A 253 28.75 -0.12 -13.93
CA TYR A 253 28.77 -0.89 -15.18
C TYR A 253 28.77 0.06 -16.38
N VAL A 254 29.84 0.06 -17.15
CA VAL A 254 30.03 1.02 -18.25
C VAL A 254 29.57 0.49 -19.63
N ASN A 255 29.41 -0.82 -19.78
CA ASN A 255 28.98 -1.43 -21.03
C ASN A 255 27.60 -2.10 -20.87
N PRO A 256 26.74 -2.05 -21.89
CA PRO A 256 25.50 -2.82 -21.89
C PRO A 256 25.78 -4.33 -21.89
N GLY A 257 24.93 -5.10 -21.20
CA GLY A 257 25.09 -6.56 -21.15
C GLY A 257 24.40 -7.20 -19.96
N LYS A 258 24.58 -8.52 -19.87
CA LYS A 258 24.19 -9.32 -18.69
C LYS A 258 25.46 -9.83 -18.04
N TYR A 259 25.56 -9.67 -16.74
CA TYR A 259 26.80 -9.93 -16.03
C TYR A 259 26.59 -10.86 -14.84
N LYS A 260 27.54 -11.75 -14.68
CA LYS A 260 27.63 -12.62 -13.52
C LYS A 260 28.19 -11.89 -12.32
N VAL A 261 27.69 -12.26 -11.13
CA VAL A 261 28.21 -11.81 -9.84
C VAL A 261 28.50 -13.02 -8.97
N THR A 262 29.64 -12.99 -8.32
CA THR A 262 30.06 -14.03 -7.38
C THR A 262 30.40 -13.40 -6.04
N LEU A 263 29.84 -13.93 -4.97
CA LEU A 263 30.23 -13.64 -3.59
C LEU A 263 30.87 -14.87 -2.97
N THR A 264 32.09 -14.72 -2.47
CA THR A 264 32.77 -15.68 -1.59
C THR A 264 32.86 -15.07 -0.20
N VAL A 265 32.37 -15.78 0.79
CA VAL A 265 32.45 -15.39 2.21
C VAL A 265 33.24 -16.41 3.00
N LYS A 266 33.91 -15.94 4.05
CA LYS A 266 34.69 -16.81 4.95
C LYS A 266 34.51 -16.39 6.39
N ASN A 267 34.65 -17.37 7.27
CA ASN A 267 35.00 -17.18 8.66
C ASN A 267 36.25 -18.04 9.00
N SER A 268 36.66 -18.07 10.25
CA SER A 268 37.83 -18.82 10.72
C SER A 268 37.77 -20.33 10.42
N VAL A 269 36.58 -20.88 10.15
CA VAL A 269 36.35 -22.32 10.01
C VAL A 269 35.90 -22.72 8.60
N ASN A 270 35.02 -21.92 8.00
CA ASN A 270 34.29 -22.27 6.78
C ASN A 270 34.44 -21.21 5.67
N SER A 271 34.19 -21.65 4.45
CA SER A 271 34.04 -20.78 3.27
C SER A 271 32.80 -21.19 2.49
N SER A 272 32.07 -20.22 1.98
CA SER A 272 30.90 -20.43 1.13
C SER A 272 30.95 -19.52 -0.09
N VAL A 273 30.41 -20.00 -1.21
CA VAL A 273 30.39 -19.24 -2.48
C VAL A 273 28.97 -19.24 -3.02
N LYS A 274 28.54 -18.07 -3.49
CA LYS A 274 27.30 -17.88 -4.25
C LYS A 274 27.61 -17.24 -5.58
N GLU A 275 27.16 -17.87 -6.66
CA GLU A 275 27.21 -17.33 -8.01
C GLU A 275 25.80 -17.09 -8.54
N LYS A 276 25.60 -15.97 -9.21
CA LYS A 276 24.36 -15.65 -9.91
C LYS A 276 24.71 -15.23 -11.35
N GLU A 277 24.42 -16.10 -12.31
CA GLU A 277 24.64 -15.86 -13.74
C GLU A 277 23.64 -14.84 -14.28
N GLY A 278 24.13 -13.92 -15.14
CA GLY A 278 23.29 -12.86 -15.72
C GLY A 278 22.53 -12.03 -14.69
N TYR A 279 23.10 -11.89 -13.51
CA TYR A 279 22.43 -11.26 -12.38
C TYR A 279 22.23 -9.77 -12.56
N VAL A 280 23.25 -9.08 -13.08
CA VAL A 280 23.17 -7.64 -13.40
C VAL A 280 22.77 -7.49 -14.85
N TYR A 281 21.83 -6.61 -15.11
CA TYR A 281 21.40 -6.26 -16.45
C TYR A 281 21.61 -4.78 -16.72
N VAL A 282 22.41 -4.47 -17.73
CA VAL A 282 22.79 -3.11 -18.10
C VAL A 282 22.24 -2.77 -19.48
N ILE A 283 21.32 -1.82 -19.54
CA ILE A 283 20.80 -1.31 -20.80
C ILE A 283 21.73 -0.25 -21.39
N SER A 284 21.63 0.02 -22.68
CA SER A 284 22.43 1.07 -23.32
C SER A 284 22.00 2.45 -22.83
N ALA A 285 22.97 3.29 -22.48
CA ALA A 285 22.73 4.70 -22.19
C ALA A 285 22.57 5.58 -23.44
N GLU A 286 22.95 5.05 -24.60
CA GLU A 286 22.90 5.81 -25.85
C GLU A 286 21.48 6.19 -26.18
N LYS A 287 21.17 7.51 -26.16
CA LYS A 287 19.84 8.03 -26.42
C LYS A 287 18.74 7.52 -25.47
N LEU A 288 19.14 7.05 -24.28
CA LEU A 288 18.20 6.76 -23.20
C LEU A 288 17.65 8.07 -22.65
N VAL A 289 16.35 8.23 -22.67
CA VAL A 289 15.65 9.43 -22.20
C VAL A 289 15.13 9.25 -20.78
N LEU A 290 14.47 8.11 -20.53
CA LEU A 290 13.82 7.79 -19.27
C LEU A 290 13.94 6.30 -18.98
N TYR A 291 14.19 5.97 -17.73
CA TYR A 291 14.10 4.60 -17.24
C TYR A 291 13.51 4.53 -15.83
N LEU A 292 12.29 4.05 -15.75
CA LEU A 292 11.55 3.81 -14.50
C LEU A 292 11.51 2.31 -14.25
N PRO A 293 12.39 1.77 -13.41
CA PRO A 293 12.41 0.34 -13.10
C PRO A 293 11.29 -0.08 -12.16
N PHE A 294 10.65 0.87 -11.45
CA PHE A 294 9.63 0.63 -10.43
C PHE A 294 10.05 -0.34 -9.31
N ASP A 295 11.33 -0.42 -9.03
CA ASP A 295 11.92 -1.26 -7.98
C ASP A 295 11.78 -0.63 -6.57
N GLY A 296 10.54 -0.33 -6.17
CA GLY A 296 10.19 0.22 -4.86
C GLY A 296 9.97 1.73 -4.83
N ASP A 297 10.26 2.45 -5.92
CA ASP A 297 9.92 3.85 -6.11
C ASP A 297 9.63 4.16 -7.60
N ASN A 298 9.29 5.42 -7.90
CA ASN A 298 8.99 5.90 -9.25
C ASN A 298 10.11 6.75 -9.85
N LYS A 299 11.34 6.62 -9.35
CA LYS A 299 12.45 7.45 -9.82
C LYS A 299 12.95 7.02 -11.18
N ASP A 300 13.25 8.02 -11.99
CA ASP A 300 14.05 7.83 -13.19
C ASP A 300 15.50 7.57 -12.80
N ILE A 301 15.97 6.35 -13.02
CA ILE A 301 17.38 6.01 -12.80
C ILE A 301 18.23 6.29 -14.04
N GLY A 302 17.63 6.77 -15.15
CA GLY A 302 18.32 7.12 -16.38
C GLY A 302 19.20 8.37 -16.24
N PRO A 303 19.95 8.72 -17.30
CA PRO A 303 20.93 9.82 -17.26
C PRO A 303 20.29 11.21 -17.09
N ASN A 304 19.02 11.37 -17.42
CA ASN A 304 18.33 12.67 -17.35
C ASN A 304 17.60 12.91 -16.03
N GLN A 305 17.38 11.87 -15.24
CA GLN A 305 16.69 11.91 -13.93
C GLN A 305 15.35 12.68 -13.96
N LEU A 306 14.53 12.35 -14.96
CA LEU A 306 13.21 12.95 -15.18
C LEU A 306 12.18 12.33 -14.23
N ASN A 307 12.37 12.53 -12.93
CA ASN A 307 11.53 11.94 -11.91
C ASN A 307 10.06 12.35 -12.08
N PRO A 308 9.15 11.39 -12.27
CA PRO A 308 7.74 11.71 -12.39
C PRO A 308 7.15 12.29 -11.12
N GLU A 309 6.19 13.20 -11.29
CA GLU A 309 5.31 13.64 -10.22
C GLU A 309 4.09 12.73 -10.14
N GLU A 310 3.69 12.35 -8.94
CA GLU A 310 2.47 11.59 -8.73
C GLU A 310 1.28 12.54 -8.64
N LEU A 311 0.30 12.35 -9.53
CA LEU A 311 -0.96 13.08 -9.51
C LEU A 311 -2.04 12.17 -8.92
N ILE A 312 -2.61 12.60 -7.80
CA ILE A 312 -3.63 11.88 -7.04
C ILE A 312 -4.95 12.63 -7.15
N GLY A 313 -6.00 11.93 -7.55
CA GLY A 313 -7.37 12.44 -7.54
C GLY A 313 -8.23 11.77 -6.48
N GLY A 314 -9.10 12.56 -5.85
CA GLY A 314 -10.02 12.07 -4.82
C GLY A 314 -9.35 11.65 -3.52
N THR A 315 -9.87 10.60 -2.89
CA THR A 315 -9.27 9.97 -1.67
C THR A 315 -8.16 8.98 -2.02
N GLY A 316 -7.66 9.03 -3.21
CA GLY A 316 -6.76 8.20 -3.97
C GLY A 316 -5.94 7.16 -3.21
N ALA A 317 -5.98 5.95 -3.70
CA ALA A 317 -5.01 4.94 -3.30
C ALA A 317 -3.64 5.31 -3.90
N ASN A 318 -2.61 5.36 -3.06
CA ASN A 318 -1.23 5.53 -3.52
C ASN A 318 -0.87 4.38 -4.46
N VAL A 319 -0.35 4.69 -5.64
CA VAL A 319 0.16 3.73 -6.64
C VAL A 319 1.19 2.78 -6.03
N TYR A 320 1.93 3.22 -5.02
CA TYR A 320 3.13 2.55 -4.51
C TYR A 320 2.95 1.69 -3.26
N ASN A 321 1.74 1.52 -2.74
CA ASN A 321 1.53 0.85 -1.46
C ASN A 321 1.41 -0.68 -1.50
N ALA A 322 1.54 -1.29 -2.66
CA ALA A 322 1.58 -2.74 -2.78
C ALA A 322 2.75 -3.16 -3.66
N PRO A 323 3.91 -3.52 -3.09
CA PRO A 323 4.91 -4.20 -3.88
C PRO A 323 4.27 -5.44 -4.50
N ALA A 324 4.28 -5.51 -5.82
CA ALA A 324 3.88 -6.71 -6.54
C ALA A 324 4.90 -7.80 -6.26
N ARG A 325 4.68 -8.55 -5.19
CA ARG A 325 5.50 -9.74 -4.91
C ARG A 325 5.18 -10.77 -5.98
N PHE A 326 6.14 -11.02 -6.84
CA PHE A 326 6.12 -12.22 -7.65
C PHE A 326 6.22 -13.41 -6.70
N SER A 327 5.21 -14.29 -6.72
CA SER A 327 5.21 -15.51 -5.95
C SER A 327 6.37 -16.41 -6.39
N GLY A 328 7.25 -16.77 -5.46
CA GLY A 328 8.09 -17.94 -5.59
C GLY A 328 9.60 -17.76 -5.52
N GLU A 329 10.15 -16.57 -5.42
CA GLU A 329 11.59 -16.40 -5.21
C GLU A 329 11.89 -15.24 -4.26
N SER A 330 13.09 -15.28 -3.63
CA SER A 330 13.53 -14.35 -2.58
C SER A 330 13.31 -12.86 -2.91
N ALA A 331 12.97 -12.09 -1.89
CA ALA A 331 12.50 -10.69 -1.87
C ALA A 331 13.52 -9.64 -2.40
N GLU A 332 14.26 -9.94 -3.46
CA GLU A 332 15.28 -9.08 -4.01
C GLU A 332 14.74 -8.35 -5.23
N CYS A 333 14.61 -7.04 -5.15
CA CYS A 333 14.33 -6.13 -6.26
C CYS A 333 13.23 -6.63 -7.21
N ARG A 334 12.01 -6.73 -6.72
CA ARG A 334 10.89 -7.24 -7.50
C ARG A 334 9.63 -6.50 -7.13
N PHE A 335 9.72 -5.21 -7.34
CA PHE A 335 8.58 -4.35 -7.22
C PHE A 335 8.13 -3.99 -8.63
N ALA A 336 6.86 -3.77 -8.78
CA ALA A 336 6.26 -3.16 -9.95
C ALA A 336 5.31 -2.07 -9.46
N ALA A 337 5.09 -1.04 -10.24
CA ALA A 337 4.09 -0.06 -9.91
C ALA A 337 2.70 -0.67 -10.08
N HIS A 338 1.87 -0.60 -9.06
CA HIS A 338 0.48 -1.00 -9.10
C HIS A 338 -0.40 0.21 -9.30
N PHE A 339 -1.06 0.26 -10.44
CA PHE A 339 -2.00 1.31 -10.79
C PHE A 339 -3.43 0.83 -10.54
N GLN A 340 -4.20 1.67 -9.87
CA GLN A 340 -5.65 1.51 -9.70
C GLN A 340 -6.29 2.87 -9.90
N GLY A 341 -7.36 2.93 -10.66
CA GLY A 341 -8.02 4.21 -10.83
C GLY A 341 -9.37 4.13 -11.48
N ASP A 342 -10.18 5.10 -11.12
CA ASP A 342 -11.42 5.49 -11.77
C ASP A 342 -11.50 7.02 -11.84
N LYS A 343 -12.61 7.56 -12.25
CA LYS A 343 -12.77 9.01 -12.40
C LYS A 343 -12.76 9.79 -11.08
N GLU A 344 -13.03 9.13 -9.98
CA GLU A 344 -13.18 9.75 -8.66
C GLU A 344 -11.91 9.54 -7.81
N ASN A 345 -11.25 8.38 -7.99
CA ASN A 345 -10.07 8.01 -7.22
C ASN A 345 -9.01 7.43 -8.16
N TYR A 346 -7.92 8.14 -8.33
CA TYR A 346 -6.83 7.69 -9.19
C TYR A 346 -5.46 8.13 -8.68
N SER A 347 -4.45 7.41 -9.11
CA SER A 347 -3.06 7.82 -9.01
C SER A 347 -2.38 7.53 -10.35
N ILE A 348 -1.71 8.54 -10.90
CA ILE A 348 -1.02 8.50 -12.18
C ILE A 348 0.31 9.21 -12.06
N LEU A 349 1.21 8.97 -12.99
CA LEU A 349 2.49 9.65 -13.04
C LEU A 349 2.49 10.68 -14.15
N SER A 350 3.06 11.85 -13.87
CA SER A 350 3.26 12.93 -14.82
C SER A 350 4.74 13.27 -14.91
N ILE A 351 5.29 13.21 -16.12
CA ILE A 351 6.62 13.74 -16.42
C ILE A 351 6.44 15.09 -17.09
N PRO A 352 6.94 16.20 -16.49
CA PRO A 352 6.76 17.54 -17.02
C PRO A 352 7.30 17.69 -18.44
N GLU A 353 6.65 18.55 -19.22
CA GLU A 353 7.05 18.80 -20.63
C GLU A 353 8.49 19.29 -20.79
N GLU A 354 8.97 20.05 -19.83
CA GLU A 354 10.32 20.60 -19.86
C GLU A 354 11.41 19.53 -19.89
N GLY A 355 11.15 18.41 -19.21
CA GLY A 355 12.07 17.27 -19.18
C GLY A 355 12.12 16.49 -20.51
N LEU A 356 11.05 16.50 -21.30
CA LEU A 356 10.93 15.74 -22.56
C LEU A 356 11.06 16.62 -23.82
N LYS A 357 11.09 17.92 -23.68
CA LYS A 357 10.99 18.91 -24.75
C LYS A 357 12.06 18.80 -25.83
N SER A 358 13.26 18.37 -25.47
CA SER A 358 14.38 18.22 -26.42
C SER A 358 14.43 16.86 -27.12
N HIS A 359 13.63 15.89 -26.65
CA HIS A 359 13.81 14.48 -27.00
C HIS A 359 12.84 13.97 -28.05
N TYR A 360 11.74 14.67 -28.35
CA TYR A 360 10.66 14.16 -29.18
C TYR A 360 10.50 14.82 -30.55
N THR A 361 11.14 15.96 -30.81
CA THR A 361 10.71 16.87 -31.87
C THR A 361 10.97 16.39 -33.29
N GLU A 362 11.91 15.51 -33.55
CA GLU A 362 12.17 14.99 -34.91
C GLU A 362 12.75 13.56 -34.93
N SER A 363 12.80 12.92 -33.79
CA SER A 363 13.57 11.68 -33.60
C SER A 363 12.74 10.42 -33.82
N GLU A 364 13.45 9.35 -34.07
CA GLU A 364 12.99 8.00 -33.87
C GLU A 364 12.91 7.74 -32.39
N PHE A 365 11.93 6.99 -31.93
CA PHE A 365 11.86 6.61 -30.53
C PHE A 365 11.40 5.18 -30.31
N THR A 366 11.73 4.65 -29.16
CA THR A 366 11.24 3.36 -28.67
C THR A 366 10.72 3.54 -27.25
N VAL A 367 9.49 3.07 -27.01
CA VAL A 367 8.94 2.92 -25.66
C VAL A 367 8.79 1.45 -25.37
N ALA A 368 9.37 0.97 -24.30
CA ALA A 368 9.28 -0.43 -23.88
C ALA A 368 8.84 -0.51 -22.42
N PHE A 369 8.01 -1.50 -22.09
CA PHE A 369 7.50 -1.70 -20.74
C PHE A 369 6.90 -3.10 -20.60
N TRP A 370 6.76 -3.52 -19.36
CA TRP A 370 6.02 -4.72 -19.01
C TRP A 370 4.70 -4.35 -18.32
N VAL A 371 3.63 -5.05 -18.70
CA VAL A 371 2.30 -4.87 -18.12
C VAL A 371 1.72 -6.22 -17.71
N LYS A 372 1.08 -6.24 -16.56
CA LYS A 372 0.26 -7.35 -16.10
C LYS A 372 -1.12 -6.83 -15.74
N THR A 373 -2.14 -7.33 -16.42
CA THR A 373 -3.55 -7.01 -16.15
C THR A 373 -4.39 -8.27 -16.12
N SER A 374 -5.51 -8.23 -15.43
CA SER A 374 -6.47 -9.34 -15.40
C SER A 374 -7.90 -8.84 -15.46
N ASN A 375 -8.74 -9.54 -16.23
CA ASN A 375 -10.19 -9.32 -16.29
C ASN A 375 -10.59 -7.84 -16.51
N MET A 376 -10.02 -7.20 -17.50
CA MET A 376 -10.26 -5.80 -17.82
C MET A 376 -11.73 -5.52 -18.12
N THR A 377 -12.30 -4.52 -17.48
CA THR A 377 -13.68 -4.06 -17.68
C THR A 377 -13.78 -2.80 -18.53
N GLY A 378 -12.66 -2.17 -18.86
CA GLY A 378 -12.59 -0.93 -19.61
C GLY A 378 -11.31 -0.79 -20.44
N LYS A 379 -11.10 0.38 -20.98
CA LYS A 379 -9.84 0.74 -21.64
C LYS A 379 -8.79 1.06 -20.59
N ASN A 380 -7.60 0.49 -20.73
CA ASN A 380 -6.48 0.70 -19.83
C ASN A 380 -5.35 1.36 -20.60
N ALA A 381 -5.12 2.64 -20.36
CA ALA A 381 -4.04 3.37 -21.00
C ALA A 381 -2.76 3.26 -20.17
N ILE A 382 -1.69 2.92 -20.84
CA ILE A 382 -0.37 2.74 -20.23
C ILE A 382 0.37 4.08 -20.19
N PHE A 383 0.38 4.76 -21.34
CA PHE A 383 0.94 6.10 -21.43
C PHE A 383 0.15 7.00 -22.39
N HIS A 384 0.26 8.30 -22.18
CA HIS A 384 -0.30 9.32 -23.06
C HIS A 384 0.55 10.58 -23.02
N GLN A 385 0.78 11.15 -24.21
CA GLN A 385 1.34 12.49 -24.37
C GLN A 385 0.54 13.24 -25.43
N GLY A 386 0.29 14.52 -25.19
CA GLY A 386 -0.34 15.39 -26.17
C GLY A 386 -1.81 15.69 -25.91
N VAL A 387 -2.47 16.29 -26.90
CA VAL A 387 -3.87 16.73 -26.84
C VAL A 387 -4.73 15.83 -27.70
N GLY A 388 -5.73 15.19 -27.09
CA GLY A 388 -6.68 14.33 -27.79
C GLY A 388 -7.64 15.08 -28.70
N PRO A 389 -8.37 14.37 -29.61
CA PRO A 389 -9.38 14.96 -30.48
C PRO A 389 -10.55 15.53 -29.65
N GLY A 390 -11.06 16.68 -30.06
CA GLY A 390 -12.20 17.36 -29.42
C GLY A 390 -11.85 18.59 -28.61
N ALA A 391 -10.57 18.92 -28.51
CA ALA A 391 -10.15 20.16 -27.88
C ALA A 391 -10.45 21.35 -28.81
N THR A 392 -11.22 22.31 -28.32
CA THR A 392 -11.25 23.67 -28.88
C THR A 392 -10.00 24.42 -28.41
N TYR A 393 -8.85 23.86 -28.72
CA TYR A 393 -7.59 24.54 -28.44
C TYR A 393 -7.23 25.43 -29.62
N THR A 394 -6.62 26.56 -29.35
CA THR A 394 -6.19 27.53 -30.36
C THR A 394 -5.06 27.02 -31.27
N ASP A 395 -4.48 25.87 -30.94
CA ASP A 395 -3.57 25.15 -31.84
C ASP A 395 -4.39 24.27 -32.80
N PRO A 396 -4.31 24.52 -34.13
CA PRO A 396 -5.13 23.84 -35.12
C PRO A 396 -4.80 22.34 -35.30
N VAL A 397 -3.94 21.76 -34.46
CA VAL A 397 -3.38 20.45 -34.75
C VAL A 397 -3.26 19.60 -33.49
N PRO A 398 -4.27 18.75 -33.19
CA PRO A 398 -4.10 17.74 -32.14
C PRO A 398 -2.92 16.83 -32.50
N ARG A 399 -1.99 16.72 -31.57
CA ARG A 399 -0.82 15.85 -31.63
C ARG A 399 -0.83 15.02 -30.38
N GLN A 400 -0.81 13.69 -30.50
CA GLN A 400 -0.76 12.79 -29.37
C GLN A 400 -0.01 11.51 -29.70
N SER A 401 0.62 10.96 -28.67
CA SER A 401 1.17 9.61 -28.65
C SER A 401 0.61 8.87 -27.46
N TRP A 402 0.10 7.68 -27.66
CA TRP A 402 -0.46 6.90 -26.56
C TRP A 402 -0.49 5.41 -26.85
N PHE A 403 -0.53 4.63 -25.79
CA PHE A 403 -0.70 3.20 -25.82
C PHE A 403 -1.78 2.76 -24.84
N ARG A 404 -2.65 1.86 -25.25
CA ARG A 404 -3.68 1.30 -24.38
C ARG A 404 -4.04 -0.14 -24.77
N LEU A 405 -4.55 -0.85 -23.79
CA LEU A 405 -5.28 -2.09 -23.96
C LEU A 405 -6.77 -1.79 -23.98
N ASP A 406 -7.50 -2.36 -24.92
CA ASP A 406 -8.95 -2.18 -25.04
C ASP A 406 -9.75 -3.23 -24.24
N THR A 407 -11.04 -2.99 -24.10
CA THR A 407 -11.99 -3.61 -23.16
C THR A 407 -12.01 -5.14 -23.12
N SER A 408 -11.58 -5.80 -24.17
CA SER A 408 -11.54 -7.27 -24.25
C SER A 408 -10.20 -7.87 -23.86
N GLY A 409 -9.20 -7.04 -23.55
CA GLY A 409 -7.81 -7.48 -23.39
C GLY A 409 -7.21 -8.09 -24.66
N LYS A 410 -7.97 -8.14 -25.76
CA LYS A 410 -7.54 -8.70 -27.04
C LYS A 410 -7.01 -7.65 -28.00
N THR A 411 -7.44 -6.42 -27.87
CA THR A 411 -7.03 -5.33 -28.74
C THR A 411 -6.00 -4.48 -28.05
N VAL A 412 -4.85 -4.35 -28.67
CA VAL A 412 -3.76 -3.48 -28.26
C VAL A 412 -3.66 -2.36 -29.27
N VAL A 413 -3.66 -1.12 -28.79
CA VAL A 413 -3.64 0.05 -29.67
C VAL A 413 -2.44 0.93 -29.34
N PHE A 414 -1.55 1.08 -30.33
CA PHE A 414 -0.48 2.07 -30.30
C PHE A 414 -0.79 3.16 -31.33
N CYS A 415 -0.82 4.39 -30.89
CA CYS A 415 -1.17 5.54 -31.71
C CYS A 415 -0.14 6.64 -31.63
N VAL A 416 0.21 7.19 -32.79
CA VAL A 416 0.82 8.51 -32.94
C VAL A 416 -0.05 9.30 -33.90
N GLU A 417 -0.76 10.30 -33.41
CA GLU A 417 -1.74 11.06 -34.18
C GLU A 417 -1.28 12.49 -34.44
N TYR A 418 -1.51 12.95 -35.66
CA TYR A 418 -1.28 14.31 -36.10
C TYR A 418 -2.48 14.81 -36.93
N LYS A 419 -3.00 16.00 -36.60
CA LYS A 419 -4.11 16.66 -37.32
C LYS A 419 -5.47 15.96 -37.29
N GLY A 420 -5.77 15.21 -36.24
CA GLY A 420 -7.09 14.58 -36.10
C GLY A 420 -7.46 13.63 -37.24
N LYS A 421 -6.51 13.19 -38.05
CA LYS A 421 -6.75 12.12 -39.04
C LYS A 421 -6.82 10.80 -38.30
N ALA A 422 -8.05 10.38 -38.02
CA ALA A 422 -8.33 8.98 -37.69
C ALA A 422 -7.70 8.08 -38.74
N GLY A 423 -6.82 7.19 -38.35
CA GLY A 423 -6.19 6.24 -39.30
C GLY A 423 -4.74 5.92 -39.01
N ASN A 424 -4.11 6.61 -38.09
CA ASN A 424 -2.73 6.30 -37.68
C ASN A 424 -2.67 5.35 -36.51
N TRP A 425 -3.76 4.67 -36.20
CA TRP A 425 -3.83 3.67 -35.15
C TRP A 425 -3.25 2.37 -35.67
N ALA A 426 -2.35 1.81 -34.93
CA ALA A 426 -1.88 0.46 -35.13
C ALA A 426 -2.61 -0.43 -34.15
N GLU A 427 -3.55 -1.24 -34.62
CA GLU A 427 -4.35 -2.15 -33.80
C GLU A 427 -3.90 -3.58 -34.03
N TYR A 428 -3.76 -4.32 -32.94
CA TYR A 428 -3.54 -5.74 -32.91
C TYR A 428 -4.72 -6.41 -32.21
N GLU A 429 -5.37 -7.32 -32.93
CA GLU A 429 -6.35 -8.24 -32.38
C GLU A 429 -5.78 -9.65 -32.42
N GLY A 430 -5.57 -10.24 -31.24
CA GLY A 430 -4.95 -11.56 -31.18
C GLY A 430 -5.22 -12.27 -29.85
N LYS A 431 -4.15 -12.75 -29.25
CA LYS A 431 -4.20 -13.37 -27.94
C LYS A 431 -4.70 -12.35 -26.90
N ARG A 432 -5.52 -12.82 -25.98
CA ARG A 432 -5.96 -12.02 -24.83
C ARG A 432 -4.76 -11.64 -23.97
N MET A 433 -4.64 -10.36 -23.61
CA MET A 433 -3.52 -9.77 -22.88
C MET A 433 -3.87 -9.40 -21.43
N ASP A 434 -5.11 -9.68 -21.00
CA ASP A 434 -5.56 -9.53 -19.62
C ASP A 434 -5.73 -10.90 -18.93
N ASP A 435 -4.82 -11.79 -19.20
CA ASP A 435 -4.80 -13.17 -18.70
C ASP A 435 -4.18 -13.33 -17.29
N GLY A 436 -3.71 -12.22 -16.72
CA GLY A 436 -3.05 -12.22 -15.42
C GLY A 436 -1.55 -12.53 -15.49
N GLU A 437 -0.99 -12.62 -16.68
CA GLU A 437 0.43 -12.83 -16.89
C GLU A 437 1.13 -11.52 -17.29
N TRP A 438 2.45 -11.53 -17.22
CA TRP A 438 3.26 -10.40 -17.66
C TRP A 438 3.49 -10.45 -19.16
N HIS A 439 3.24 -9.33 -19.84
CA HIS A 439 3.52 -9.15 -21.25
C HIS A 439 4.46 -7.98 -21.49
N HIS A 440 5.44 -8.21 -22.35
CA HIS A 440 6.40 -7.20 -22.78
C HIS A 440 5.96 -6.51 -24.06
N TYR A 441 5.88 -5.20 -24.00
CA TYR A 441 5.51 -4.36 -25.15
C TYR A 441 6.68 -3.49 -25.57
N VAL A 442 6.95 -3.44 -26.88
CA VAL A 442 7.92 -2.53 -27.48
C VAL A 442 7.25 -1.76 -28.62
N CYS A 443 7.08 -0.48 -28.40
CA CYS A 443 6.52 0.45 -29.38
C CYS A 443 7.67 1.19 -30.06
N VAL A 444 7.83 1.02 -31.35
CA VAL A 444 8.89 1.64 -32.15
C VAL A 444 8.30 2.60 -33.15
N TYR A 445 8.92 3.76 -33.25
CA TYR A 445 8.60 4.79 -34.21
C TYR A 445 9.87 5.14 -34.98
N GLN A 446 9.92 4.72 -36.26
CA GLN A 446 11.13 4.78 -37.08
C GLN A 446 10.96 5.74 -38.26
N LYS A 447 11.96 6.58 -38.54
CA LYS A 447 11.98 7.44 -39.73
C LYS A 447 12.51 6.67 -40.94
N VAL A 448 11.71 6.55 -41.99
CA VAL A 448 12.05 5.88 -43.25
C VAL A 448 11.63 6.78 -44.39
N ASP A 449 12.58 7.18 -45.26
CA ASP A 449 12.35 8.00 -46.46
C ASP A 449 11.51 9.26 -46.22
N GLY A 450 11.81 9.98 -45.11
CA GLY A 450 11.11 11.22 -44.75
C GLY A 450 9.71 11.01 -44.15
N LYS A 451 9.24 9.78 -44.08
CA LYS A 451 8.03 9.35 -43.38
C LYS A 451 8.42 8.52 -42.17
N ARG A 452 7.46 8.19 -41.32
CA ARG A 452 7.70 7.37 -40.16
C ARG A 452 6.82 6.14 -40.16
N ASP A 453 7.43 5.02 -39.83
CA ASP A 453 6.78 3.73 -39.68
C ASP A 453 6.59 3.46 -38.16
N SER A 454 5.49 2.80 -37.83
CA SER A 454 5.20 2.36 -36.45
C SER A 454 5.23 0.85 -36.37
N TYR A 455 5.92 0.32 -35.37
CA TYR A 455 6.00 -1.12 -35.12
C TYR A 455 5.58 -1.39 -33.68
N LEU A 456 4.86 -2.49 -33.48
CA LEU A 456 4.56 -3.03 -32.13
C LEU A 456 5.08 -4.46 -32.05
N TYR A 457 5.82 -4.72 -31.00
CA TYR A 457 6.24 -6.06 -30.61
C TYR A 457 5.58 -6.41 -29.27
N ILE A 458 5.11 -7.64 -29.16
CA ILE A 458 4.57 -8.23 -27.93
C ILE A 458 5.32 -9.52 -27.68
N ASP A 459 5.90 -9.66 -26.48
CA ASP A 459 6.68 -10.83 -26.04
C ASP A 459 7.78 -11.24 -27.06
N GLY A 460 8.37 -10.24 -27.72
CA GLY A 460 9.42 -10.41 -28.73
C GLY A 460 8.93 -10.65 -30.14
N GLU A 461 7.64 -10.88 -30.38
CA GLU A 461 7.06 -11.02 -31.71
C GLU A 461 6.60 -9.68 -32.29
N LYS A 462 6.96 -9.38 -33.53
CA LYS A 462 6.42 -8.22 -34.25
C LYS A 462 4.99 -8.49 -34.67
N VAL A 463 4.04 -7.83 -33.99
CA VAL A 463 2.60 -8.02 -34.22
C VAL A 463 1.98 -6.92 -35.11
N ILE A 464 2.61 -5.76 -35.17
CA ILE A 464 2.16 -4.65 -36.02
C ILE A 464 3.33 -4.06 -36.80
N GLU A 465 3.07 -3.79 -38.08
CA GLU A 465 3.90 -2.94 -38.91
C GLU A 465 2.98 -1.99 -39.69
N LYS A 466 3.09 -0.69 -39.44
CA LYS A 466 2.32 0.32 -40.14
C LYS A 466 3.26 1.35 -40.77
N LYS A 467 3.25 1.42 -42.12
CA LYS A 467 4.18 2.22 -42.89
C LYS A 467 3.63 3.61 -43.22
N GLY A 468 4.51 4.58 -43.26
CA GLY A 468 4.26 5.92 -43.82
C GLY A 468 3.28 6.77 -43.01
N VAL A 469 3.22 6.59 -41.70
CA VAL A 469 2.15 7.11 -40.87
C VAL A 469 2.19 8.61 -40.70
N ILE A 470 3.27 9.27 -40.39
CA ILE A 470 3.33 10.74 -40.24
C ILE A 470 4.77 11.24 -40.25
N ASP A 471 4.93 12.55 -40.50
CA ASP A 471 6.23 13.23 -40.49
C ASP A 471 6.50 14.10 -39.23
N LYS A 472 5.56 14.21 -38.31
CA LYS A 472 5.72 15.01 -37.08
C LYS A 472 5.28 14.28 -35.84
N VAL A 473 6.05 14.45 -34.77
CA VAL A 473 5.80 13.87 -33.45
C VAL A 473 5.26 14.94 -32.50
N VAL A 474 4.65 14.48 -31.42
CA VAL A 474 4.15 15.33 -30.32
C VAL A 474 5.32 16.03 -29.63
N ASP A 475 5.25 17.33 -29.51
CA ASP A 475 6.22 18.14 -28.79
C ASP A 475 5.53 19.00 -27.71
N ASN A 476 6.26 19.35 -26.66
CA ASN A 476 5.86 20.31 -25.64
C ASN A 476 4.61 19.95 -24.82
N TRP A 477 4.42 18.67 -24.49
CA TRP A 477 3.35 18.22 -23.59
C TRP A 477 3.90 17.29 -22.51
N PRO A 478 3.32 17.35 -21.29
CA PRO A 478 3.64 16.37 -20.26
C PRO A 478 3.37 14.95 -20.74
N TYR A 479 4.14 14.02 -20.20
CA TYR A 479 3.97 12.61 -20.46
C TYR A 479 3.30 11.96 -19.26
N TYR A 480 2.16 11.33 -19.47
CA TYR A 480 1.38 10.70 -18.42
C TYR A 480 1.49 9.18 -18.52
N ILE A 481 1.69 8.53 -17.39
CA ILE A 481 1.73 7.08 -17.26
C ILE A 481 0.58 6.65 -16.35
N GLY A 482 -0.14 5.59 -16.74
CA GLY A 482 -1.28 5.05 -16.01
C GLY A 482 -2.64 5.60 -16.41
N CYS A 483 -2.70 6.51 -17.39
CA CYS A 483 -3.97 7.01 -17.92
C CYS A 483 -3.82 7.63 -19.33
N ASN A 484 -4.96 7.93 -19.96
CA ASN A 484 -5.04 9.00 -20.96
C ASN A 484 -5.36 10.32 -20.26
N TYR A 485 -4.57 11.36 -20.50
CA TYR A 485 -4.84 12.70 -19.97
C TYR A 485 -5.25 13.60 -21.12
N ARG A 486 -6.53 13.87 -21.24
CA ARG A 486 -7.10 14.52 -22.42
C ARG A 486 -7.86 15.79 -22.08
N PHE A 487 -7.92 16.69 -23.06
CA PHE A 487 -8.80 17.86 -22.99
C PHE A 487 -10.21 17.45 -23.41
N THR A 488 -11.13 17.39 -22.45
CA THR A 488 -12.52 17.02 -22.69
C THR A 488 -13.44 18.02 -21.98
N ASN A 489 -14.50 18.49 -22.65
CA ASN A 489 -15.47 19.41 -22.08
C ASN A 489 -14.87 20.72 -21.50
N GLY A 490 -13.84 21.27 -22.13
CA GLY A 490 -13.23 22.55 -21.72
C GLY A 490 -12.18 22.45 -20.62
N ALA A 491 -11.82 21.24 -20.17
CA ALA A 491 -10.79 21.01 -19.17
C ALA A 491 -9.93 19.78 -19.50
N PHE A 492 -8.70 19.76 -18.98
CA PHE A 492 -7.88 18.54 -18.99
C PHE A 492 -8.32 17.62 -17.85
N ALA A 493 -8.51 16.35 -18.16
CA ALA A 493 -8.88 15.34 -17.19
C ALA A 493 -8.29 13.95 -17.56
N PRO A 494 -7.92 13.15 -16.57
CA PRO A 494 -7.50 11.78 -16.80
C PRO A 494 -8.72 10.89 -17.11
N GLU A 495 -8.51 9.92 -18.00
CA GLU A 495 -9.49 8.89 -18.37
C GLU A 495 -8.78 7.58 -18.73
N ASN A 496 -9.54 6.49 -18.85
CA ASN A 496 -9.01 5.18 -19.24
C ASN A 496 -7.83 4.72 -18.36
N PHE A 497 -8.01 4.79 -17.06
CA PHE A 497 -6.99 4.46 -16.07
C PHE A 497 -6.48 3.03 -16.24
N LEU A 498 -5.18 2.85 -16.08
CA LEU A 498 -4.59 1.53 -15.92
C LEU A 498 -5.08 0.90 -14.62
N ASN A 499 -5.57 -0.33 -14.69
CA ASN A 499 -5.83 -1.19 -13.55
C ASN A 499 -4.97 -2.44 -13.71
N GLY A 500 -3.83 -2.45 -13.04
CA GLY A 500 -2.82 -3.50 -13.19
C GLY A 500 -1.44 -3.06 -12.76
N TYR A 501 -0.46 -3.80 -13.18
CA TYR A 501 0.93 -3.58 -12.81
C TYR A 501 1.73 -3.15 -14.03
N LEU A 502 2.67 -2.24 -13.81
CA LEU A 502 3.62 -1.75 -14.81
C LEU A 502 5.03 -1.90 -14.25
N ASP A 503 5.95 -2.35 -15.09
CA ASP A 503 7.35 -2.57 -14.73
C ASP A 503 8.28 -2.17 -15.87
N ASP A 504 9.52 -1.80 -15.53
CA ASP A 504 10.60 -1.47 -16.47
C ASP A 504 10.16 -0.54 -17.62
N PHE A 505 9.59 0.63 -17.29
CA PHE A 505 9.17 1.59 -18.32
C PHE A 505 10.37 2.37 -18.85
N ILE A 506 10.68 2.19 -20.14
CA ILE A 506 11.87 2.73 -20.79
C ILE A 506 11.49 3.55 -22.03
N LEU A 507 12.11 4.71 -22.17
CA LEU A 507 11.99 5.56 -23.35
C LEU A 507 13.37 5.84 -23.94
N TYR A 508 13.54 5.53 -25.22
CA TYR A 508 14.71 5.86 -26.02
C TYR A 508 14.39 6.84 -27.14
N GLU A 509 15.28 7.76 -27.40
CA GLU A 509 15.33 8.60 -28.62
C GLU A 509 16.14 7.88 -29.71
N ARG A 510 15.81 6.62 -29.97
CA ARG A 510 16.35 5.78 -31.06
C ARG A 510 15.53 4.52 -31.23
N ILE A 511 15.80 3.78 -32.30
CA ILE A 511 15.33 2.42 -32.47
C ILE A 511 16.14 1.49 -31.57
N CYS A 512 15.45 0.79 -30.68
CA CYS A 512 16.06 -0.20 -29.81
C CYS A 512 15.16 -1.46 -29.77
N LEU A 513 15.49 -2.47 -30.55
CA LEU A 513 14.74 -3.72 -30.65
C LEU A 513 15.31 -4.86 -29.79
N LEU A 514 16.60 -4.73 -29.43
CA LEU A 514 17.31 -5.71 -28.63
C LEU A 514 17.58 -5.11 -27.25
N TYR A 515 17.24 -5.82 -26.21
CA TYR A 515 17.54 -5.45 -24.81
C TYR A 515 16.87 -4.16 -24.32
N THR A 516 15.69 -3.84 -24.84
CA THR A 516 14.95 -2.66 -24.40
C THR A 516 14.40 -2.77 -22.99
N SER A 517 14.22 -3.99 -22.50
CA SER A 517 13.79 -4.25 -21.15
C SER A 517 14.27 -5.61 -20.64
N PRO A 518 14.70 -5.72 -19.40
CA PRO A 518 14.93 -7.02 -18.78
C PRO A 518 13.61 -7.79 -18.67
N SER A 519 13.68 -9.11 -18.70
CA SER A 519 12.49 -9.95 -18.48
C SER A 519 11.89 -9.65 -17.10
N PRO A 520 10.57 -9.49 -16.95
CA PRO A 520 9.96 -9.44 -15.63
C PRO A 520 10.23 -10.77 -14.94
N ARG A 521 10.43 -10.71 -13.71
CA ARG A 521 11.01 -11.80 -12.91
C ARG A 521 10.01 -12.48 -12.06
#